data_9b4c39ab6cb2a26bf5a13d663396fa41
#
_entry.id   9b4c39ab6cb2a26bf5a13d663396fa41
#
_cell.length_a   1.000
_cell.length_b   1.000
_cell.length_c   1.000
_cell.angle_alpha   90.00
_cell.angle_beta   90.00
_cell.angle_gamma   90.00
#
_symmetry.space_group_name_H-M   'P 1'
#
loop_
_entity.id
_entity.type
_entity.pdbx_description
1 polymer ?
#
loop_
_entity_poly.entity_id
_entity_poly.type
_entity_poly.pdbx_seq_one_letter_code
_entity_poly.pdbx_strand_id
1 'polypeptide(L)'
;LFKGVNKESTVAVTGVVRERDSKNPKLPTGDIEIAPTAVQVLGRCRHNELPFPINRSREADEAVRLKHRYLDLRNPEVKSNIILRCNVVSALRRAMTEHGFSEITTPILTASSPEGARDYLVPSRKHPGKFYALPQAPQQFKQLLMASGFDKYFQIAPCFRDEDARGDRSPGEFYQLDMEMAF
;
A
#
# COMPACT_ATOMS: atom_id res chain seq x y z
N LEU A 1 -26.82 8.39 -26.10
CA LEU A 1 -27.14 7.76 -24.81
C LEU A 1 -26.31 8.37 -23.64
N PHE A 2 -25.06 8.78 -23.85
CA PHE A 2 -24.16 9.30 -22.80
C PHE A 2 -24.10 10.83 -22.71
N LYS A 3 -24.98 11.58 -23.40
CA LYS A 3 -24.99 13.05 -23.34
C LYS A 3 -25.24 13.55 -21.92
N GLY A 4 -24.34 14.40 -21.39
CA GLY A 4 -24.44 14.96 -20.05
C GLY A 4 -24.00 14.02 -18.90
N VAL A 5 -23.38 12.88 -19.23
CA VAL A 5 -22.76 11.99 -18.24
C VAL A 5 -21.27 12.32 -18.14
N ASN A 6 -20.83 12.78 -16.97
CA ASN A 6 -19.41 13.10 -16.74
C ASN A 6 -18.56 11.83 -16.74
N LYS A 7 -17.29 11.95 -17.12
CA LYS A 7 -16.30 10.88 -16.92
C LYS A 7 -16.30 10.44 -15.47
N GLU A 8 -15.96 9.18 -15.22
CA GLU A 8 -15.96 8.56 -13.88
C GLU A 8 -17.35 8.39 -13.24
N SER A 9 -18.44 8.62 -13.98
CA SER A 9 -19.77 8.22 -13.53
C SER A 9 -19.93 6.71 -13.62
N THR A 10 -20.66 6.12 -12.67
CA THR A 10 -21.04 4.70 -12.72
C THR A 10 -22.33 4.57 -13.50
N VAL A 11 -22.34 3.72 -14.51
CA VAL A 11 -23.50 3.50 -15.39
C VAL A 11 -23.81 2.01 -15.52
N ALA A 12 -25.10 1.70 -15.68
CA ALA A 12 -25.56 0.42 -16.18
C ALA A 12 -25.91 0.57 -17.65
N VAL A 13 -25.41 -0.34 -18.46
CA VAL A 13 -25.64 -0.35 -19.91
C VAL A 13 -26.38 -1.63 -20.28
N THR A 14 -27.52 -1.50 -20.92
CA THR A 14 -28.25 -2.62 -21.53
C THR A 14 -28.07 -2.55 -23.04
N GLY A 15 -27.80 -3.71 -23.67
CA GLY A 15 -27.58 -3.74 -25.10
C GLY A 15 -27.42 -5.16 -25.63
N VAL A 16 -27.18 -5.26 -26.93
CA VAL A 16 -26.94 -6.50 -27.62
C VAL A 16 -25.43 -6.70 -27.82
N VAL A 17 -24.94 -7.89 -27.49
CA VAL A 17 -23.55 -8.25 -27.78
C VAL A 17 -23.43 -8.56 -29.26
N ARG A 18 -22.45 -7.96 -29.90
CA ARG A 18 -22.15 -8.21 -31.33
C ARG A 18 -20.64 -8.32 -31.53
N GLU A 19 -20.24 -8.89 -32.66
CA GLU A 19 -18.86 -8.92 -33.09
C GLU A 19 -18.40 -7.48 -33.43
N ARG A 20 -17.15 -7.14 -33.06
CA ARG A 20 -16.56 -5.84 -33.38
C ARG A 20 -16.11 -5.80 -34.82
N ASP A 21 -16.39 -4.69 -35.49
CA ASP A 21 -15.87 -4.41 -36.83
C ASP A 21 -14.33 -4.29 -36.82
N SER A 22 -13.76 -3.75 -35.72
CA SER A 22 -12.31 -3.64 -35.50
C SER A 22 -11.94 -4.35 -34.21
N LYS A 23 -11.40 -5.57 -34.32
CA LYS A 23 -10.98 -6.39 -33.18
C LYS A 23 -9.79 -5.77 -32.44
N ASN A 24 -9.79 -5.85 -31.11
CA ASN A 24 -8.73 -5.33 -30.26
C ASN A 24 -8.04 -6.46 -29.49
N PRO A 25 -6.88 -6.98 -29.99
CA PRO A 25 -6.19 -8.12 -29.36
C PRO A 25 -5.61 -7.79 -27.97
N LYS A 26 -5.61 -6.52 -27.57
CA LYS A 26 -5.14 -6.09 -26.23
C LYS A 26 -6.18 -6.27 -25.12
N LEU A 27 -7.42 -6.61 -25.47
CA LEU A 27 -8.51 -6.84 -24.52
C LEU A 27 -8.92 -8.31 -24.52
N PRO A 28 -9.18 -8.92 -23.34
CA PRO A 28 -9.67 -10.29 -23.26
C PRO A 28 -10.99 -10.55 -24.01
N THR A 29 -11.82 -9.50 -24.13
CA THR A 29 -13.10 -9.52 -24.86
C THR A 29 -13.04 -8.63 -26.11
N GLY A 30 -11.86 -8.49 -26.70
CA GLY A 30 -11.63 -7.55 -27.79
C GLY A 30 -12.29 -7.90 -29.12
N ASP A 31 -12.84 -9.11 -29.27
CA ASP A 31 -13.58 -9.56 -30.46
C ASP A 31 -15.04 -9.13 -30.46
N ILE A 32 -15.59 -8.77 -29.32
CA ILE A 32 -16.99 -8.41 -29.14
C ILE A 32 -17.16 -7.00 -28.58
N GLU A 33 -18.32 -6.44 -28.78
CA GLU A 33 -18.75 -5.17 -28.19
C GLU A 33 -20.23 -5.19 -27.84
N ILE A 34 -20.65 -4.28 -26.98
CA ILE A 34 -22.07 -4.10 -26.65
C ILE A 34 -22.62 -2.94 -27.48
N ALA A 35 -23.62 -3.20 -28.31
CA ALA A 35 -24.43 -2.18 -28.94
C ALA A 35 -25.50 -1.70 -27.93
N PRO A 36 -25.33 -0.51 -27.31
CA PRO A 36 -26.18 -0.11 -26.21
C PRO A 36 -27.58 0.31 -26.69
N THR A 37 -28.61 -0.22 -26.06
CA THR A 37 -30.02 0.17 -26.27
C THR A 37 -30.53 1.09 -25.14
N ALA A 38 -29.99 0.94 -23.92
CA ALA A 38 -30.31 1.80 -22.78
C ALA A 38 -29.08 2.05 -21.91
N VAL A 39 -29.04 3.22 -21.28
CA VAL A 39 -28.03 3.62 -20.30
C VAL A 39 -28.72 4.23 -19.08
N GLN A 40 -28.42 3.69 -17.91
CA GLN A 40 -28.89 4.21 -16.63
C GLN A 40 -27.67 4.72 -15.83
N VAL A 41 -27.72 5.95 -15.35
CA VAL A 41 -26.70 6.51 -14.45
C VAL A 41 -27.00 6.07 -13.04
N LEU A 42 -26.15 5.19 -12.48
CA LEU A 42 -26.25 4.69 -11.10
C LEU A 42 -25.59 5.62 -10.08
N GLY A 43 -24.46 6.23 -10.49
CA GLY A 43 -23.74 7.19 -9.68
C GLY A 43 -23.10 8.27 -10.54
N ARG A 44 -23.55 9.49 -10.38
CA ARG A 44 -23.04 10.62 -11.16
C ARG A 44 -21.75 11.17 -10.54
N CYS A 45 -20.69 11.27 -11.33
CA CYS A 45 -19.53 12.05 -10.96
C CYS A 45 -19.90 13.55 -10.94
N ARG A 46 -19.66 14.21 -9.81
CA ARG A 46 -19.98 15.64 -9.63
C ARG A 46 -18.95 16.57 -10.25
N HIS A 47 -17.76 16.08 -10.54
CA HIS A 47 -16.66 16.84 -11.12
C HIS A 47 -16.62 16.65 -12.63
N ASN A 48 -16.59 17.75 -13.35
CA ASN A 48 -16.46 17.73 -14.82
C ASN A 48 -15.04 17.35 -15.24
N GLU A 49 -14.05 17.71 -14.41
CA GLU A 49 -12.64 17.46 -14.65
C GLU A 49 -11.99 16.83 -13.42
N LEU A 50 -11.11 15.89 -13.67
CA LEU A 50 -10.23 15.31 -12.64
C LEU A 50 -8.96 16.15 -12.54
N PRO A 51 -8.28 16.16 -11.37
CA PRO A 51 -7.01 16.89 -11.19
C PRO A 51 -5.93 16.46 -12.19
N PHE A 52 -6.04 15.25 -12.73
CA PHE A 52 -5.21 14.71 -13.80
C PHE A 52 -5.91 13.52 -14.50
N PRO A 53 -5.58 13.20 -15.75
CA PRO A 53 -6.04 11.97 -16.39
C PRO A 53 -5.46 10.75 -15.68
N ILE A 54 -6.28 9.79 -15.26
CA ILE A 54 -5.86 8.64 -14.44
C ILE A 54 -4.74 7.84 -15.13
N ASN A 55 -4.88 7.55 -16.41
CA ASN A 55 -3.90 6.79 -17.19
C ASN A 55 -2.56 7.54 -17.42
N ARG A 56 -2.52 8.84 -17.15
CA ARG A 56 -1.35 9.70 -17.27
C ARG A 56 -1.00 10.39 -15.95
N SER A 57 -1.45 9.86 -14.82
CA SER A 57 -1.22 10.48 -13.52
C SER A 57 0.26 10.71 -13.20
N ARG A 58 1.16 9.86 -13.72
CA ARG A 58 2.61 9.99 -13.52
C ARG A 58 3.23 11.24 -14.15
N GLU A 59 2.54 11.87 -15.10
CA GLU A 59 2.96 13.13 -15.73
C GLU A 59 2.54 14.37 -14.91
N ALA A 60 1.64 14.19 -13.93
CA ALA A 60 1.19 15.26 -13.07
C ALA A 60 2.22 15.55 -11.96
N ASP A 61 2.16 16.78 -11.43
CA ASP A 61 2.96 17.22 -10.31
C ASP A 61 2.79 16.30 -9.09
N GLU A 62 3.88 15.99 -8.40
CA GLU A 62 3.89 15.04 -7.28
C GLU A 62 2.99 15.49 -6.14
N ALA A 63 2.97 16.79 -5.81
CA ALA A 63 2.11 17.30 -4.74
C ALA A 63 0.62 17.12 -5.07
N VAL A 64 0.23 17.27 -6.34
CA VAL A 64 -1.14 17.02 -6.80
C VAL A 64 -1.46 15.53 -6.75
N ARG A 65 -0.53 14.67 -7.14
CA ARG A 65 -0.68 13.20 -7.06
C ARG A 65 -0.85 12.72 -5.62
N LEU A 66 -0.04 13.24 -4.70
CA LEU A 66 -0.11 12.90 -3.28
C LEU A 66 -1.42 13.38 -2.65
N LYS A 67 -1.86 14.60 -2.98
CA LYS A 67 -3.15 15.14 -2.54
C LYS A 67 -4.34 14.28 -3.00
N HIS A 68 -4.25 13.72 -4.18
CA HIS A 68 -5.28 12.88 -4.80
C HIS A 68 -4.81 11.44 -5.00
N ARG A 69 -4.09 10.88 -4.00
CA ARG A 69 -3.44 9.57 -4.09
C ARG A 69 -4.41 8.45 -4.47
N TYR A 70 -5.65 8.51 -4.02
CA TYR A 70 -6.71 7.56 -4.37
C TYR A 70 -7.03 7.50 -5.87
N LEU A 71 -6.85 8.60 -6.60
CA LEU A 71 -6.95 8.64 -8.07
C LEU A 71 -5.66 8.14 -8.73
N ASP A 72 -4.50 8.56 -8.23
CA ASP A 72 -3.20 8.15 -8.74
C ASP A 72 -3.01 6.62 -8.65
N LEU A 73 -3.48 6.00 -7.58
CA LEU A 73 -3.45 4.53 -7.40
C LEU A 73 -4.35 3.75 -8.39
N ARG A 74 -5.22 4.43 -9.13
CA ARG A 74 -6.03 3.84 -10.21
C ARG A 74 -5.24 3.72 -11.52
N ASN A 75 -4.11 4.41 -11.65
CA ASN A 75 -3.20 4.22 -12.77
C ASN A 75 -2.62 2.79 -12.71
N PRO A 76 -2.71 1.99 -13.79
CA PRO A 76 -2.26 0.59 -13.78
C PRO A 76 -0.80 0.42 -13.39
N GLU A 77 0.09 1.32 -13.83
CA GLU A 77 1.53 1.25 -13.51
C GLU A 77 1.79 1.56 -12.03
N VAL A 78 1.11 2.57 -11.48
CA VAL A 78 1.23 2.91 -10.05
C VAL A 78 0.65 1.79 -9.19
N LYS A 79 -0.50 1.25 -9.58
CA LYS A 79 -1.15 0.11 -8.91
C LYS A 79 -0.27 -1.13 -8.94
N SER A 80 0.38 -1.42 -10.07
CA SER A 80 1.24 -2.61 -10.22
C SER A 80 2.37 -2.64 -9.20
N ASN A 81 2.96 -1.49 -8.85
CA ASN A 81 4.02 -1.40 -7.84
C ASN A 81 3.52 -1.81 -6.44
N ILE A 82 2.28 -1.40 -6.10
CA ILE A 82 1.68 -1.80 -4.82
C ILE A 82 1.37 -3.30 -4.81
N ILE A 83 0.84 -3.83 -5.91
CA ILE A 83 0.58 -5.27 -6.04
C ILE A 83 1.89 -6.08 -5.98
N LEU A 84 2.96 -5.60 -6.64
CA LEU A 84 4.28 -6.23 -6.55
C LEU A 84 4.75 -6.30 -5.09
N ARG A 85 4.68 -5.18 -4.36
CA ARG A 85 5.03 -5.16 -2.93
C ARG A 85 4.22 -6.18 -2.12
N CYS A 86 2.90 -6.26 -2.35
CA CYS A 86 2.04 -7.25 -1.68
C CYS A 86 2.50 -8.68 -1.97
N ASN A 87 2.81 -8.98 -3.23
CA ASN A 87 3.26 -10.31 -3.65
C ASN A 87 4.64 -10.66 -3.05
N VAL A 88 5.58 -9.69 -3.00
CA VAL A 88 6.88 -9.87 -2.36
C VAL A 88 6.73 -10.18 -0.88
N VAL A 89 5.92 -9.40 -0.14
CA VAL A 89 5.67 -9.65 1.29
C VAL A 89 5.04 -11.02 1.52
N SER A 90 4.08 -11.42 0.69
CA SER A 90 3.45 -12.74 0.78
C SER A 90 4.44 -13.88 0.50
N ALA A 91 5.34 -13.70 -0.47
CA ALA A 91 6.38 -14.67 -0.78
C ALA A 91 7.40 -14.79 0.39
N LEU A 92 7.80 -13.67 0.97
CA LEU A 92 8.70 -13.66 2.14
C LEU A 92 8.07 -14.41 3.34
N ARG A 93 6.80 -14.13 3.67
CA ARG A 93 6.11 -14.85 4.75
C ARG A 93 6.08 -16.35 4.53
N ARG A 94 5.72 -16.76 3.31
CA ARG A 94 5.69 -18.19 2.96
C ARG A 94 7.07 -18.83 3.12
N ALA A 95 8.10 -18.23 2.54
CA ALA A 95 9.46 -18.73 2.63
C ALA A 95 9.94 -18.85 4.08
N MET A 96 9.70 -17.83 4.92
CA MET A 96 10.08 -17.87 6.33
C MET A 96 9.35 -18.98 7.09
N THR A 97 8.05 -19.15 6.86
CA THR A 97 7.24 -20.21 7.48
C THR A 97 7.70 -21.60 7.03
N GLU A 98 8.01 -21.79 5.76
CA GLU A 98 8.54 -23.05 5.22
C GLU A 98 9.91 -23.42 5.81
N HIS A 99 10.71 -22.43 6.22
CA HIS A 99 11.98 -22.62 6.94
C HIS A 99 11.81 -22.78 8.46
N GLY A 100 10.56 -22.86 8.94
CA GLY A 100 10.23 -23.11 10.35
C GLY A 100 10.29 -21.88 11.25
N PHE A 101 10.28 -20.67 10.68
CA PHE A 101 10.19 -19.45 11.46
C PHE A 101 8.74 -19.16 11.87
N SER A 102 8.57 -18.66 13.09
CA SER A 102 7.30 -18.18 13.63
C SER A 102 7.16 -16.68 13.41
N GLU A 103 6.05 -16.22 12.80
CA GLU A 103 5.75 -14.78 12.67
C GLU A 103 5.19 -14.29 14.02
N ILE A 104 5.93 -13.42 14.71
CA ILE A 104 5.54 -12.85 16.00
C ILE A 104 5.58 -11.33 15.91
N THR A 105 4.45 -10.70 16.15
CA THR A 105 4.31 -9.24 16.15
C THR A 105 4.74 -8.68 17.51
N THR A 106 5.59 -7.66 17.48
CA THR A 106 6.09 -6.97 18.69
C THR A 106 5.39 -5.62 18.88
N PRO A 107 5.39 -5.07 20.13
CA PRO A 107 4.76 -3.79 20.43
C PRO A 107 5.34 -2.63 19.61
N ILE A 108 4.47 -1.69 19.19
CA ILE A 108 4.85 -0.45 18.50
C ILE A 108 5.00 0.72 19.48
N LEU A 109 4.13 0.83 20.49
CA LEU A 109 4.31 1.81 21.57
C LEU A 109 5.23 1.21 22.63
N THR A 110 6.49 1.64 22.63
CA THR A 110 7.55 1.05 23.48
C THR A 110 8.33 2.13 24.23
N ALA A 111 9.33 1.74 24.96
CA ALA A 111 10.31 2.66 25.53
C ALA A 111 11.38 3.02 24.49
N SER A 112 12.06 4.16 24.70
CA SER A 112 13.22 4.53 23.91
C SER A 112 14.29 3.44 23.94
N SER A 113 14.92 3.19 22.80
CA SER A 113 15.94 2.17 22.60
C SER A 113 17.25 2.83 22.16
N PRO A 114 18.41 2.44 22.71
CA PRO A 114 19.71 3.05 22.38
C PRO A 114 20.29 2.55 21.05
N GLU A 115 19.49 2.48 19.98
CA GLU A 115 19.92 1.93 18.69
C GLU A 115 20.62 2.95 17.77
N GLY A 116 20.85 4.17 18.25
CA GLY A 116 21.72 5.15 17.56
C GLY A 116 21.01 6.17 16.69
N ALA A 117 19.77 5.94 16.24
CA ALA A 117 18.95 6.93 15.58
C ALA A 117 18.12 7.75 16.59
N ARG A 118 17.51 8.86 16.15
CA ARG A 118 16.54 9.59 16.98
C ARG A 118 15.19 8.88 16.96
N ASP A 119 14.54 8.83 18.14
CA ASP A 119 13.22 8.25 18.29
C ASP A 119 12.12 9.23 17.89
N TYR A 120 11.06 8.74 17.25
CA TYR A 120 9.78 9.42 17.25
C TYR A 120 9.09 9.21 18.60
N LEU A 121 8.71 10.31 19.26
CA LEU A 121 8.11 10.28 20.59
C LEU A 121 6.60 10.51 20.54
N VAL A 122 5.85 9.72 21.30
CA VAL A 122 4.41 9.85 21.47
C VAL A 122 4.10 10.25 22.90
N PRO A 123 3.55 11.45 23.18
CA PRO A 123 3.22 11.87 24.54
C PRO A 123 2.21 10.95 25.21
N SER A 124 2.44 10.57 26.47
CA SER A 124 1.50 9.79 27.23
C SER A 124 0.43 10.67 27.87
N ARG A 125 -0.86 10.43 27.56
CA ARG A 125 -1.97 11.10 28.23
C ARG A 125 -2.17 10.64 29.69
N LYS A 126 -1.82 9.38 29.99
CA LYS A 126 -1.98 8.79 31.33
C LYS A 126 -0.86 9.20 32.30
N HIS A 127 0.30 9.56 31.77
CA HIS A 127 1.48 9.88 32.57
C HIS A 127 2.06 11.21 32.08
N PRO A 128 1.63 12.36 32.64
CA PRO A 128 2.13 13.67 32.24
C PRO A 128 3.66 13.73 32.31
N GLY A 129 4.30 14.32 31.30
CA GLY A 129 5.76 14.42 31.18
C GLY A 129 6.47 13.14 30.74
N LYS A 130 5.75 12.03 30.47
CA LYS A 130 6.31 10.78 29.95
C LYS A 130 5.90 10.58 28.48
N PHE A 131 6.72 9.80 27.78
CA PHE A 131 6.57 9.52 26.36
C PHE A 131 6.72 8.04 26.10
N TYR A 132 6.01 7.55 25.08
CA TYR A 132 6.36 6.32 24.38
C TYR A 132 7.29 6.67 23.24
N ALA A 133 8.12 5.72 22.81
CA ALA A 133 8.87 5.80 21.57
C ALA A 133 8.30 4.84 20.52
N LEU A 134 8.38 5.20 19.24
CA LEU A 134 8.16 4.26 18.15
C LEU A 134 9.43 3.45 17.90
N PRO A 135 9.35 2.14 17.59
CA PRO A 135 10.51 1.27 17.52
C PRO A 135 11.39 1.60 16.31
N GLN A 136 12.68 1.75 16.52
CA GLN A 136 13.68 1.85 15.45
C GLN A 136 13.92 0.50 14.76
N ALA A 137 13.86 -0.57 15.54
CA ALA A 137 13.84 -1.99 15.17
C ALA A 137 13.35 -2.80 16.37
N PRO A 138 12.86 -4.04 16.21
CA PRO A 138 12.39 -4.85 17.33
C PRO A 138 13.53 -5.58 18.09
N GLN A 139 14.73 -5.02 18.16
CA GLN A 139 15.95 -5.67 18.64
C GLN A 139 15.82 -6.24 20.05
N GLN A 140 15.29 -5.49 20.99
CA GLN A 140 15.13 -5.97 22.38
C GLN A 140 14.09 -7.10 22.46
N PHE A 141 13.00 -6.98 21.71
CA PHE A 141 11.94 -7.99 21.73
C PHE A 141 12.39 -9.31 21.12
N LYS A 142 13.11 -9.29 20.00
CA LYS A 142 13.60 -10.53 19.39
C LYS A 142 14.64 -11.25 20.28
N GLN A 143 15.48 -10.51 20.98
CA GLN A 143 16.39 -11.11 21.99
C GLN A 143 15.61 -11.77 23.15
N LEU A 144 14.54 -11.11 23.62
CA LEU A 144 13.68 -11.70 24.64
C LEU A 144 12.96 -12.96 24.14
N LEU A 145 12.55 -12.98 22.89
CA LEU A 145 11.94 -14.16 22.26
C LEU A 145 12.93 -15.33 22.22
N MET A 146 14.19 -15.10 21.83
CA MET A 146 15.23 -16.13 21.86
C MET A 146 15.46 -16.65 23.28
N ALA A 147 15.57 -15.76 24.27
CA ALA A 147 15.69 -16.12 25.67
C ALA A 147 14.46 -16.86 26.23
N SER A 148 13.29 -16.68 25.60
CA SER A 148 12.04 -17.35 25.96
C SER A 148 11.84 -18.71 25.27
N GLY A 149 12.84 -19.19 24.52
CA GLY A 149 12.83 -20.49 23.86
C GLY A 149 12.14 -20.53 22.48
N PHE A 150 11.98 -19.37 21.83
CA PHE A 150 11.60 -19.34 20.42
C PHE A 150 12.86 -19.46 19.56
N ASP A 151 13.08 -20.60 18.94
CA ASP A 151 14.33 -20.85 18.19
C ASP A 151 14.43 -20.07 16.90
N LYS A 152 13.30 -19.75 16.27
CA LYS A 152 13.21 -19.02 14.99
C LYS A 152 12.06 -18.06 15.00
N TYR A 153 12.36 -16.78 14.89
CA TYR A 153 11.41 -15.68 14.85
C TYR A 153 11.56 -14.87 13.56
N PHE A 154 10.46 -14.36 13.04
CA PHE A 154 10.46 -13.27 12.07
C PHE A 154 9.23 -12.39 12.21
N GLN A 155 9.29 -11.20 11.64
CA GLN A 155 8.12 -10.36 11.32
C GLN A 155 8.44 -9.39 10.17
N ILE A 156 7.40 -8.88 9.54
CA ILE A 156 7.49 -7.70 8.68
C ILE A 156 7.30 -6.49 9.59
N ALA A 157 8.40 -6.00 10.16
CA ALA A 157 8.42 -5.02 11.24
C ALA A 157 8.31 -3.59 10.72
N PRO A 158 7.34 -2.78 11.19
CA PRO A 158 7.37 -1.34 11.00
C PRO A 158 8.51 -0.75 11.85
N CYS A 159 9.36 0.06 11.21
CA CYS A 159 10.51 0.71 11.84
C CYS A 159 10.43 2.21 11.61
N PHE A 160 10.85 2.97 12.61
CA PHE A 160 10.74 4.43 12.64
C PHE A 160 12.06 5.04 13.06
N ARG A 161 12.58 6.00 12.28
CA ARG A 161 13.81 6.72 12.61
C ARG A 161 13.62 8.20 12.26
N ASP A 162 13.74 9.06 13.27
CA ASP A 162 13.65 10.51 13.10
C ASP A 162 14.99 11.06 12.65
N GLU A 163 15.33 10.73 11.41
CA GLU A 163 16.55 11.17 10.73
C GLU A 163 16.19 12.06 9.53
N ASP A 164 17.17 12.78 9.02
CA ASP A 164 16.98 13.61 7.82
C ASP A 164 16.59 12.74 6.64
N ALA A 165 15.31 12.81 6.27
CA ALA A 165 14.75 12.03 5.19
C ALA A 165 15.41 12.43 3.87
N ARG A 166 15.99 11.43 3.18
CA ARG A 166 16.36 11.56 1.77
C ARG A 166 15.23 10.98 0.95
N GLY A 167 14.63 11.78 0.08
CA GLY A 167 13.44 11.41 -0.68
C GLY A 167 13.55 10.12 -1.50
N ASP A 168 14.79 9.67 -1.76
CA ASP A 168 15.08 8.49 -2.55
C ASP A 168 15.41 7.23 -1.73
N ARG A 169 15.74 7.32 -0.42
CA ARG A 169 16.29 6.17 0.31
C ARG A 169 16.15 6.11 1.83
N SER A 170 15.62 7.10 2.47
CA SER A 170 15.55 7.12 3.95
C SER A 170 14.25 7.76 4.42
N PRO A 171 13.07 7.13 4.15
CA PRO A 171 11.83 7.58 4.76
C PRO A 171 11.92 7.36 6.27
N GLY A 172 11.33 8.27 7.06
CA GLY A 172 11.29 8.16 8.52
C GLY A 172 10.54 6.91 9.02
N GLU A 173 9.66 6.35 8.18
CA GLU A 173 8.95 5.08 8.38
C GLU A 173 9.29 4.10 7.26
N PHE A 174 9.66 2.87 7.62
CA PHE A 174 9.93 1.80 6.66
C PHE A 174 9.63 0.43 7.27
N TYR A 175 9.64 -0.61 6.44
CA TYR A 175 9.39 -1.98 6.88
C TYR A 175 10.63 -2.84 6.67
N GLN A 176 10.93 -3.69 7.64
CA GLN A 176 12.01 -4.67 7.56
C GLN A 176 11.43 -6.08 7.60
N LEU A 177 11.99 -7.00 6.81
CA LEU A 177 11.95 -8.41 7.18
C LEU A 177 12.96 -8.56 8.32
N ASP A 178 12.47 -8.56 9.54
CA ASP A 178 13.27 -8.77 10.74
C ASP A 178 13.20 -10.23 11.14
N MET A 179 14.33 -10.82 11.50
CA MET A 179 14.41 -12.22 11.91
C MET A 179 15.53 -12.44 12.90
N GLU A 180 15.38 -13.48 13.72
CA GLU A 180 16.38 -13.93 14.66
C GLU A 180 16.33 -15.45 14.81
N MET A 181 17.50 -16.07 15.04
CA MET A 181 17.62 -17.50 15.27
C MET A 181 18.50 -17.74 16.51
N ALA A 182 18.08 -18.68 17.34
CA ALA A 182 18.95 -19.31 18.35
C ALA A 182 19.57 -20.57 17.72
N PHE A 183 20.86 -20.78 17.91
CA PHE A 183 21.65 -21.92 17.40
C PHE A 183 21.95 -21.92 15.88
#